data_079984a5eb2446f5cb15be61d751a7cc
#
_entry.id   079984a5eb2446f5cb15be61d751a7cc
#
_cell.length_a   1.000
_cell.length_b   1.000
_cell.length_c   1.000
_cell.angle_alpha   90.00
_cell.angle_beta   90.00
_cell.angle_gamma   90.00
#
_symmetry.space_group_name_H-M   'P 1'
#
loop_
_entity.id
_entity.type
_entity.pdbx_description
1 polymer ?
#
loop_
_entity_poly.entity_id
_entity_poly.type
_entity_poly.pdbx_seq_one_letter_code
_entity_poly.pdbx_strand_id
1 'polypeptide(L)'
;DKPLLDTARDFVIIVVFSLVLFFILRFLISIKRRNKRKQLHLLLGPSEKQFLDFLRLNYRQGYVSGHQIVAFFGKHKSSPESQRQFRAKLIEGLNKSLGLIFPGEQVLDIQADDKDQRMLTYRLTDSMYQALKNL
;
A
#
# COMPACT_ATOMS: atom_id res chain seq x y z
N ASP A 1 0.81 -16.60 -55.26
CA ASP A 1 0.83 -15.24 -54.81
C ASP A 1 -0.30 -14.90 -53.84
N LYS A 2 -1.50 -15.45 -54.04
CA LYS A 2 -2.64 -15.26 -53.09
C LYS A 2 -2.38 -15.76 -51.67
N PRO A 3 -1.78 -16.98 -51.45
CA PRO A 3 -1.54 -17.43 -50.05
C PRO A 3 -0.56 -16.57 -49.28
N LEU A 4 0.46 -15.99 -49.94
CA LEU A 4 1.45 -15.12 -49.31
C LEU A 4 0.84 -13.78 -48.90
N LEU A 5 0.00 -13.18 -49.73
CA LEU A 5 -0.71 -11.94 -49.44
C LEU A 5 -1.72 -12.12 -48.33
N ASP A 6 -2.45 -13.23 -48.32
CA ASP A 6 -3.40 -13.53 -47.24
C ASP A 6 -2.67 -13.76 -45.91
N THR A 7 -1.54 -14.46 -45.90
CA THR A 7 -0.74 -14.72 -44.73
C THR A 7 -0.17 -13.39 -44.20
N ALA A 8 0.34 -12.50 -45.05
CA ALA A 8 0.83 -11.19 -44.66
C ALA A 8 -0.29 -10.33 -44.08
N ARG A 9 -1.47 -10.35 -44.69
CA ARG A 9 -2.64 -9.63 -44.20
C ARG A 9 -3.06 -10.15 -42.81
N ASP A 10 -3.13 -11.45 -42.64
CA ASP A 10 -3.51 -12.06 -41.37
C ASP A 10 -2.51 -11.77 -40.28
N PHE A 11 -1.21 -11.75 -40.62
CA PHE A 11 -0.14 -11.36 -39.70
C PHE A 11 -0.31 -9.91 -39.23
N VAL A 12 -0.58 -8.99 -40.14
CA VAL A 12 -0.79 -7.57 -39.81
C VAL A 12 -2.03 -7.41 -38.92
N ILE A 13 -3.11 -8.12 -39.19
CA ILE A 13 -4.32 -8.10 -38.36
C ILE A 13 -4.02 -8.56 -36.94
N ILE A 14 -3.26 -9.65 -36.78
CA ILE A 14 -2.89 -10.19 -35.47
C ILE A 14 -2.04 -9.19 -34.70
N VAL A 15 -1.05 -8.56 -35.35
CA VAL A 15 -0.18 -7.57 -34.73
C VAL A 15 -0.98 -6.35 -34.28
N VAL A 16 -1.86 -5.82 -35.14
CA VAL A 16 -2.72 -4.67 -34.79
C VAL A 16 -3.65 -5.00 -33.64
N PHE A 17 -4.27 -6.19 -33.66
CA PHE A 17 -5.16 -6.63 -32.60
C PHE A 17 -4.42 -6.77 -31.28
N SER A 18 -3.21 -7.33 -31.30
CA SER A 18 -2.38 -7.49 -30.11
C SER A 18 -1.98 -6.14 -29.53
N LEU A 19 -1.64 -5.15 -30.35
CA LEU A 19 -1.33 -3.80 -29.93
C LEU A 19 -2.53 -3.11 -29.29
N VAL A 20 -3.70 -3.22 -29.90
CA VAL A 20 -4.95 -2.64 -29.35
C VAL A 20 -5.27 -3.27 -28.01
N LEU A 21 -5.18 -4.60 -27.90
CA LEU A 21 -5.40 -5.29 -26.62
C LEU A 21 -4.42 -4.85 -25.56
N PHE A 22 -3.15 -4.69 -25.91
CA PHE A 22 -2.11 -4.20 -24.99
C PHE A 22 -2.43 -2.79 -24.47
N PHE A 23 -2.85 -1.89 -25.34
CA PHE A 23 -3.23 -0.53 -24.93
C PHE A 23 -4.47 -0.52 -24.05
N ILE A 24 -5.46 -1.35 -24.36
CA ILE A 24 -6.68 -1.49 -23.53
C ILE A 24 -6.30 -1.97 -22.12
N LEU A 25 -5.47 -3.00 -22.02
CA LEU A 25 -5.02 -3.53 -20.73
C LEU A 25 -4.26 -2.48 -19.93
N ARG A 26 -3.35 -1.73 -20.57
CA ARG A 26 -2.64 -0.65 -19.91
C ARG A 26 -3.57 0.46 -19.42
N PHE A 27 -4.54 0.82 -20.21
CA PHE A 27 -5.55 1.81 -19.85
C PHE A 27 -6.38 1.37 -18.64
N LEU A 28 -6.83 0.11 -18.61
CA LEU A 28 -7.57 -0.45 -17.48
C LEU A 28 -6.73 -0.46 -16.19
N ILE A 29 -5.46 -0.83 -16.28
CA ILE A 29 -4.53 -0.79 -15.14
C ILE A 29 -4.36 0.63 -14.64
N SER A 30 -4.21 1.60 -15.52
CA SER A 30 -4.09 3.02 -15.18
C SER A 30 -5.33 3.54 -14.45
N ILE A 31 -6.53 3.18 -14.90
CA ILE A 31 -7.79 3.53 -14.23
C ILE A 31 -7.86 2.93 -12.83
N LYS A 32 -7.52 1.66 -12.66
CA LYS A 32 -7.49 1.01 -11.35
C LYS A 32 -6.55 1.73 -10.39
N ARG A 33 -5.35 2.09 -10.85
CA ARG A 33 -4.38 2.83 -10.02
C ARG A 33 -4.92 4.19 -9.59
N ARG A 34 -5.53 4.93 -10.50
CA ARG A 34 -6.14 6.23 -10.19
C ARG A 34 -7.24 6.10 -9.16
N ASN A 35 -8.11 5.11 -9.31
CA ASN A 35 -9.19 4.86 -8.37
C ASN A 35 -8.67 4.50 -6.97
N LYS A 36 -7.63 3.68 -6.88
CA LYS A 36 -6.99 3.34 -5.60
C LYS A 36 -6.34 4.56 -4.94
N ARG A 37 -5.67 5.42 -5.71
CA ARG A 37 -5.14 6.69 -5.18
C ARG A 37 -6.24 7.58 -4.62
N LYS A 38 -7.34 7.73 -5.32
CA LYS A 38 -8.49 8.53 -4.85
C LYS A 38 -9.08 7.92 -3.57
N GLN A 39 -9.25 6.61 -3.52
CA GLN A 39 -9.72 5.92 -2.32
C GLN A 39 -8.77 6.13 -1.14
N LEU A 40 -7.46 6.09 -1.39
CA LEU A 40 -6.44 6.33 -0.37
C LEU A 40 -6.62 7.73 0.24
N HIS A 41 -6.81 8.75 -0.60
CA HIS A 41 -7.03 10.12 -0.11
C HIS A 41 -8.36 10.30 0.62
N LEU A 42 -9.41 9.60 0.20
CA LEU A 42 -10.74 9.74 0.76
C LEU A 42 -10.93 8.95 2.06
N LEU A 43 -10.38 7.74 2.13
CA LEU A 43 -10.60 6.82 3.26
C LEU A 43 -9.65 7.06 4.43
N LEU A 44 -8.44 7.54 4.16
CA LEU A 44 -7.47 7.83 5.22
C LEU A 44 -7.72 9.19 5.82
N GLY A 45 -7.86 9.23 7.15
CA GLY A 45 -7.85 10.47 7.91
C GLY A 45 -6.47 11.12 7.94
N PRO A 46 -6.35 12.39 8.43
CA PRO A 46 -5.06 13.07 8.47
C PRO A 46 -3.99 12.32 9.29
N SER A 47 -4.38 11.75 10.42
CA SER A 47 -3.47 11.00 11.29
C SER A 47 -3.01 9.69 10.64
N GLU A 48 -3.92 8.96 9.99
CA GLU A 48 -3.58 7.73 9.29
C GLU A 48 -2.65 8.00 8.09
N LYS A 49 -2.84 9.11 7.38
CA LYS A 49 -1.95 9.51 6.29
C LYS A 49 -0.54 9.77 6.79
N GLN A 50 -0.41 10.52 7.89
CA GLN A 50 0.89 10.79 8.51
C GLN A 50 1.55 9.51 9.01
N PHE A 51 0.78 8.62 9.61
CA PHE A 51 1.26 7.33 10.09
C PHE A 51 1.75 6.45 8.93
N LEU A 52 0.99 6.39 7.83
CA LEU A 52 1.38 5.66 6.64
C LEU A 52 2.68 6.20 6.03
N ASP A 53 2.80 7.52 5.92
CA ASP A 53 4.03 8.15 5.42
C ASP A 53 5.23 7.85 6.33
N PHE A 54 5.04 7.88 7.64
CA PHE A 54 6.06 7.51 8.61
C PHE A 54 6.51 6.05 8.44
N LEU A 55 5.57 5.12 8.28
CA LEU A 55 5.87 3.71 8.04
C LEU A 55 6.61 3.50 6.72
N ARG A 56 6.23 4.21 5.65
CA ARG A 56 6.88 4.13 4.35
C ARG A 56 8.32 4.64 4.40
N LEU A 57 8.56 5.76 5.09
CA LEU A 57 9.90 6.33 5.24
C LEU A 57 10.83 5.41 6.02
N ASN A 58 10.30 4.71 7.01
CA ASN A 58 11.08 3.82 7.87
C ASN A 58 11.12 2.37 7.38
N TYR A 59 10.44 2.05 6.29
CA TYR A 59 10.34 0.68 5.80
C TYR A 59 11.71 0.02 5.58
N ARG A 60 12.64 0.72 4.95
CA ARG A 60 13.98 0.20 4.66
C ARG A 60 14.86 0.09 5.89
N GLN A 61 14.60 0.91 6.90
CA GLN A 61 15.38 0.92 8.15
C GLN A 61 14.97 -0.22 9.09
N GLY A 62 13.77 -0.78 8.92
CA GLY A 62 13.26 -1.88 9.70
C GLY A 62 11.98 -1.54 10.45
N TYR A 63 11.77 -2.23 11.57
CA TYR A 63 10.58 -2.08 12.39
C TYR A 63 10.64 -0.81 13.23
N VAL A 64 9.48 -0.17 13.42
CA VAL A 64 9.34 0.98 14.32
C VAL A 64 8.66 0.54 15.60
N SER A 65 9.13 1.07 16.73
CA SER A 65 8.55 0.78 18.04
C SER A 65 7.31 1.64 18.30
N GLY A 66 6.48 1.20 19.26
CA GLY A 66 5.35 2.01 19.71
C GLY A 66 5.77 3.37 20.26
N HIS A 67 6.92 3.46 20.91
CA HIS A 67 7.46 4.74 21.40
C HIS A 67 7.84 5.69 20.26
N GLN A 68 8.41 5.18 19.18
CA GLN A 68 8.73 5.98 18.00
C GLN A 68 7.49 6.56 17.35
N ILE A 69 6.42 5.78 17.27
CA ILE A 69 5.12 6.22 16.74
C ILE A 69 4.57 7.36 17.59
N VAL A 70 4.53 7.16 18.89
CA VAL A 70 4.03 8.16 19.85
C VAL A 70 4.84 9.45 19.78
N ALA A 71 6.17 9.35 19.72
CA ALA A 71 7.06 10.50 19.61
C ALA A 71 6.87 11.26 18.30
N PHE A 72 6.67 10.54 17.18
CA PHE A 72 6.41 11.15 15.88
C PHE A 72 5.16 12.05 15.91
N PHE A 73 4.10 11.64 16.60
CA PHE A 73 2.87 12.41 16.73
C PHE A 73 2.90 13.44 17.88
N GLY A 74 4.01 13.57 18.59
CA GLY A 74 4.14 14.50 19.71
C GLY A 74 3.33 14.11 20.96
N LYS A 75 2.95 12.84 21.08
CA LYS A 75 2.15 12.31 22.19
C LYS A 75 2.98 11.70 23.32
N HIS A 76 4.30 11.84 23.29
CA HIS A 76 5.21 11.23 24.26
C HIS A 76 5.04 11.74 25.69
N LYS A 77 4.42 12.91 25.88
CA LYS A 77 4.10 13.47 27.20
C LYS A 77 2.75 13.02 27.77
N SER A 78 1.95 12.31 26.98
CA SER A 78 0.66 11.78 27.42
C SER A 78 0.84 10.61 28.38
N SER A 79 -0.20 10.25 29.14
CA SER A 79 -0.17 9.08 30.02
C SER A 79 0.04 7.78 29.22
N PRO A 80 0.63 6.73 29.81
CA PRO A 80 0.82 5.46 29.12
C PRO A 80 -0.47 4.88 28.53
N GLU A 81 -1.59 5.04 29.23
CA GLU A 81 -2.90 4.58 28.77
C GLU A 81 -3.37 5.36 27.53
N SER A 82 -3.23 6.69 27.55
CA SER A 82 -3.56 7.53 26.39
C SER A 82 -2.70 7.21 25.18
N GLN A 83 -1.40 6.95 25.41
CA GLN A 83 -0.48 6.53 24.34
C GLN A 83 -0.90 5.21 23.70
N ARG A 84 -1.28 4.24 24.54
CA ARG A 84 -1.73 2.92 24.07
C ARG A 84 -3.02 3.02 23.27
N GLN A 85 -4.00 3.79 23.74
CA GLN A 85 -5.25 4.02 23.02
C GLN A 85 -5.03 4.73 21.69
N PHE A 86 -4.16 5.71 21.67
CA PHE A 86 -3.81 6.45 20.45
C PHE A 86 -3.20 5.52 19.39
N ARG A 87 -2.22 4.71 19.78
CA ARG A 87 -1.61 3.73 18.88
C ARG A 87 -2.62 2.72 18.36
N ALA A 88 -3.46 2.19 19.25
CA ALA A 88 -4.49 1.22 18.87
C ALA A 88 -5.45 1.78 17.82
N LYS A 89 -5.90 3.03 18.00
CA LYS A 89 -6.78 3.71 17.05
C LYS A 89 -6.11 3.93 15.70
N LEU A 90 -4.82 4.34 15.69
CA LEU A 90 -4.08 4.52 14.46
C LEU A 90 -3.94 3.23 13.67
N ILE A 91 -3.57 2.16 14.34
CA ILE A 91 -3.35 0.85 13.74
C ILE A 91 -4.69 0.29 13.21
N GLU A 92 -5.75 0.38 14.01
CA GLU A 92 -7.08 -0.06 13.60
C GLU A 92 -7.59 0.73 12.39
N GLY A 93 -7.47 2.05 12.43
CA GLY A 93 -7.89 2.92 11.32
C GLY A 93 -7.12 2.64 10.04
N LEU A 94 -5.81 2.46 10.14
CA LEU A 94 -4.96 2.14 8.99
C LEU A 94 -5.30 0.76 8.41
N ASN A 95 -5.44 -0.26 9.25
CA ASN A 95 -5.81 -1.60 8.81
C ASN A 95 -7.18 -1.62 8.14
N LYS A 96 -8.16 -0.92 8.70
CA LYS A 96 -9.50 -0.84 8.13
C LYS A 96 -9.49 -0.17 6.76
N SER A 97 -8.84 0.99 6.65
CA SER A 97 -8.82 1.78 5.41
C SER A 97 -8.05 1.07 4.31
N LEU A 98 -6.85 0.58 4.60
CA LEU A 98 -6.04 -0.15 3.63
C LEU A 98 -6.62 -1.52 3.29
N GLY A 99 -7.31 -2.16 4.23
CA GLY A 99 -8.02 -3.41 3.97
C GLY A 99 -9.19 -3.25 3.01
N LEU A 100 -9.83 -2.08 2.96
CA LEU A 100 -10.87 -1.77 1.98
C LEU A 100 -10.30 -1.52 0.59
N ILE A 101 -9.13 -0.86 0.51
CA ILE A 101 -8.48 -0.53 -0.76
C ILE A 101 -7.77 -1.75 -1.35
N PHE A 102 -7.15 -2.56 -0.52
CA PHE A 102 -6.39 -3.76 -0.90
C PHE A 102 -6.96 -4.99 -0.17
N PRO A 103 -8.11 -5.52 -0.61
CA PRO A 103 -8.74 -6.67 0.07
C PRO A 103 -7.82 -7.90 0.06
N GLY A 104 -7.76 -8.60 1.19
CA GLY A 104 -6.98 -9.82 1.35
C GLY A 104 -5.48 -9.60 1.59
N GLU A 105 -4.99 -8.38 1.58
CA GLU A 105 -3.59 -8.05 1.86
C GLU A 105 -3.40 -7.77 3.36
N GLN A 106 -2.37 -8.36 3.94
CA GLN A 106 -1.93 -8.00 5.29
C GLN A 106 -1.23 -6.64 5.24
N VAL A 107 -1.66 -5.70 6.08
CA VAL A 107 -1.16 -4.31 6.07
C VAL A 107 0.14 -4.19 6.83
N LEU A 108 0.16 -4.66 8.08
CA LEU A 108 1.28 -4.51 9.00
C LEU A 108 1.84 -5.86 9.41
N ASP A 109 3.16 -5.91 9.49
CA ASP A 109 3.91 -6.97 10.14
C ASP A 109 4.21 -6.49 11.57
N ILE A 110 3.77 -7.25 12.56
CA ILE A 110 3.88 -6.90 13.97
C ILE A 110 4.75 -7.96 14.63
N GLN A 111 5.84 -7.52 15.25
CA GLN A 111 6.77 -8.40 15.95
C GLN A 111 7.05 -7.86 17.36
N ALA A 112 7.38 -8.77 18.29
CA ALA A 112 7.92 -8.37 19.58
C ALA A 112 9.32 -7.78 19.40
N ASP A 113 9.65 -6.76 20.21
CA ASP A 113 10.99 -6.16 20.20
C ASP A 113 12.03 -7.18 20.70
N ASP A 114 13.18 -7.25 20.02
CA ASP A 114 14.29 -8.13 20.42
C ASP A 114 14.82 -7.83 21.82
N LYS A 115 14.77 -6.56 22.23
CA LYS A 115 15.28 -6.09 23.53
C LYS A 115 14.25 -6.24 24.65
N ASP A 116 12.96 -6.09 24.34
CA ASP A 116 11.87 -6.22 25.30
C ASP A 116 10.66 -6.86 24.61
N GLN A 117 10.44 -8.14 24.89
CA GLN A 117 9.35 -8.93 24.29
C GLN A 117 7.94 -8.42 24.65
N ARG A 118 7.82 -7.53 25.63
CA ARG A 118 6.55 -6.89 25.99
C ARG A 118 6.19 -5.74 25.05
N MET A 119 7.19 -5.22 24.31
CA MET A 119 7.00 -4.13 23.36
C MET A 119 6.78 -4.69 21.97
N LEU A 120 5.81 -4.13 21.26
CA LEU A 120 5.53 -4.48 19.87
C LEU A 120 6.21 -3.50 18.94
N THR A 121 6.70 -4.02 17.83
CA THR A 121 7.27 -3.25 16.73
C THR A 121 6.45 -3.47 15.46
N TYR A 122 6.44 -2.50 14.59
CA TYR A 122 5.54 -2.43 13.44
C TYR A 122 6.31 -2.10 12.17
N ARG A 123 5.93 -2.74 11.08
CA ARG A 123 6.46 -2.46 9.75
C ARG A 123 5.38 -2.77 8.73
N LEU A 124 5.33 -2.02 7.62
CA LEU A 124 4.49 -2.41 6.49
C LEU A 124 4.96 -3.77 5.96
N THR A 125 4.01 -4.63 5.57
CA THR A 125 4.37 -5.87 4.87
C THR A 125 5.01 -5.53 3.52
N ASP A 126 5.85 -6.43 3.01
CA ASP A 126 6.50 -6.23 1.71
C ASP A 126 5.46 -6.07 0.59
N SER A 127 4.40 -6.87 0.62
CA SER A 127 3.31 -6.78 -0.36
C SER A 127 2.60 -5.43 -0.32
N MET A 128 2.31 -4.92 0.88
CA MET A 128 1.65 -3.63 1.05
C MET A 128 2.55 -2.47 0.63
N TYR A 129 3.82 -2.51 0.99
CA TYR A 129 4.80 -1.50 0.57
C TYR A 129 4.90 -1.42 -0.96
N GLN A 130 4.99 -2.57 -1.63
CA GLN A 130 5.05 -2.63 -3.09
C GLN A 130 3.74 -2.17 -3.73
N ALA A 131 2.60 -2.55 -3.17
CA ALA A 131 1.30 -2.11 -3.66
C ALA A 131 1.14 -0.59 -3.59
N LEU A 132 1.57 0.04 -2.49
CA LEU A 132 1.55 1.49 -2.32
C LEU A 132 2.55 2.19 -3.24
N LYS A 133 3.73 1.62 -3.42
CA LYS A 133 4.77 2.16 -4.31
C LYS A 133 4.31 2.17 -5.78
N ASN A 134 3.52 1.18 -6.19
CA ASN A 134 3.04 1.03 -7.56
C ASN A 134 1.80 1.88 -7.88
N LEU A 135 1.27 2.61 -6.92
CA LEU A 135 0.19 3.58 -7.17
C LEU A 135 0.77 4.87 -7.86
#